data_94b1b42bafe23f034bf12a489237edbc
#
_entry.id   94b1b42bafe23f034bf12a489237edbc
#
_cell.length_a   1.000
_cell.length_b   1.000
_cell.length_c   1.000
_cell.angle_alpha   90.00
_cell.angle_beta   90.00
_cell.angle_gamma   90.00
#
_symmetry.space_group_name_H-M   'P 1'
#
loop_
_entity.id
_entity.type
_entity.pdbx_description
1 polymer ?
#
loop_
_entity_poly.entity_id
_entity_poly.type
_entity_poly.pdbx_seq_one_letter_code
_entity_poly.pdbx_strand_id
1 'polypeptide(L)'
;LDMDICNSCREEDFTECDCCGKVRNNDDIFYVESTNEEVCRHCLEEEYTYIESENGYFLNEQVRECAHCGKYYVIEEGDKGLCPDCAEEEAGDE
;
A
#
# COMPACT_ATOMS: atom_id res chain seq x y z
N LEU A 1 -38.03 -5.63 9.19
CA LEU A 1 -36.98 -6.65 9.17
C LEU A 1 -36.24 -6.65 7.86
N ASP A 2 -37.02 -6.70 6.79
CA ASP A 2 -36.39 -6.68 5.47
C ASP A 2 -35.59 -5.42 5.24
N MET A 3 -36.11 -4.32 5.79
CA MET A 3 -35.42 -3.06 5.62
C MET A 3 -34.11 -3.02 6.36
N ASP A 4 -34.07 -3.64 7.53
CA ASP A 4 -32.83 -3.71 8.28
C ASP A 4 -31.78 -4.48 7.52
N ILE A 5 -32.21 -5.58 6.89
CA ILE A 5 -31.30 -6.39 6.12
C ILE A 5 -30.77 -5.60 4.94
N CYS A 6 -31.64 -4.89 4.28
CA CYS A 6 -31.23 -4.09 3.13
C CYS A 6 -30.23 -3.00 3.55
N ASN A 7 -30.48 -2.37 4.68
CA ASN A 7 -29.57 -1.36 5.18
C ASN A 7 -28.20 -1.93 5.46
N SER A 8 -28.17 -3.12 6.05
CA SER A 8 -26.91 -3.77 6.34
C SER A 8 -26.14 -4.08 5.06
N CYS A 9 -26.86 -4.56 4.06
CA CYS A 9 -26.21 -4.86 2.80
C CYS A 9 -25.63 -3.59 2.17
N ARG A 10 -26.40 -2.51 2.26
CA ARG A 10 -25.96 -1.25 1.69
C ARG A 10 -24.69 -0.76 2.37
N GLU A 11 -24.63 -0.89 3.69
CA GLU A 11 -23.45 -0.47 4.42
C GLU A 11 -22.24 -1.32 4.04
N GLU A 12 -22.47 -2.58 3.73
CA GLU A 12 -21.38 -3.46 3.34
C GLU A 12 -20.84 -3.11 1.96
N ASP A 13 -21.67 -2.48 1.14
CA ASP A 13 -21.22 -2.09 -0.21
C ASP A 13 -20.30 -0.88 -0.21
N PHE A 14 -20.23 -0.17 0.90
CA PHE A 14 -19.43 1.04 0.99
C PHE A 14 -18.52 0.95 2.19
N THR A 15 -17.36 1.52 2.05
CA THR A 15 -16.35 1.51 3.10
C THR A 15 -15.74 2.88 3.22
N GLU A 16 -15.49 3.30 4.44
CA GLU A 16 -14.87 4.59 4.67
C GLU A 16 -13.35 4.48 4.51
N CYS A 17 -12.79 5.39 3.73
CA CYS A 17 -11.35 5.42 3.54
C CYS A 17 -10.66 5.88 4.82
N ASP A 18 -9.72 5.08 5.30
CA ASP A 18 -9.01 5.43 6.52
C ASP A 18 -8.05 6.60 6.32
N CYS A 19 -7.75 6.90 5.08
CA CYS A 19 -6.81 7.96 4.77
C CYS A 19 -7.49 9.33 4.65
N CYS A 20 -8.49 9.42 3.79
CA CYS A 20 -9.17 10.69 3.58
C CYS A 20 -10.50 10.78 4.30
N GLY A 21 -11.01 9.69 4.83
CA GLY A 21 -12.24 9.69 5.61
C GLY A 21 -13.50 9.76 4.77
N LYS A 22 -13.40 9.57 3.48
CA LYS A 22 -14.57 9.61 2.60
C LYS A 22 -15.08 8.20 2.36
N VAL A 23 -16.41 8.10 2.26
CA VAL A 23 -17.03 6.81 2.00
C VAL A 23 -16.99 6.52 0.52
N ARG A 24 -16.47 5.35 0.18
CA ARG A 24 -16.34 4.95 -1.20
C ARG A 24 -16.93 3.57 -1.41
N ASN A 25 -17.18 3.25 -2.66
CA ASN A 25 -17.63 1.92 -3.02
C ASN A 25 -16.53 0.91 -2.70
N ASN A 26 -16.94 -0.29 -2.28
CA ASN A 26 -15.96 -1.32 -1.94
C ASN A 26 -15.03 -1.61 -3.12
N ASP A 27 -15.50 -1.42 -4.33
CA ASP A 27 -14.66 -1.64 -5.50
C ASP A 27 -13.52 -0.64 -5.56
N ASP A 28 -13.70 0.52 -4.96
CA ASP A 28 -12.67 1.57 -4.95
C ASP A 28 -11.85 1.54 -3.68
N ILE A 29 -12.12 0.62 -2.79
CA ILE A 29 -11.41 0.51 -1.52
C ILE A 29 -10.43 -0.66 -1.60
N PHE A 30 -9.21 -0.40 -1.19
CA PHE A 30 -8.15 -1.41 -1.20
C PHE A 30 -7.56 -1.57 0.19
N TYR A 31 -7.31 -2.80 0.55
CA TYR A 31 -6.73 -3.10 1.85
C TYR A 31 -5.21 -3.04 1.78
N VAL A 32 -4.61 -2.32 2.71
CA VAL A 32 -3.17 -2.17 2.78
C VAL A 32 -2.67 -2.95 4.00
N GLU A 33 -1.99 -4.05 3.74
CA GLU A 33 -1.53 -4.91 4.81
C GLU A 33 -0.45 -4.26 5.67
N SER A 34 0.38 -3.44 5.05
CA SER A 34 1.49 -2.83 5.78
C SER A 34 1.00 -1.89 6.86
N THR A 35 -0.11 -1.20 6.63
CA THR A 35 -0.67 -0.29 7.62
C THR A 35 -1.93 -0.82 8.26
N ASN A 36 -2.44 -1.94 7.73
CA ASN A 36 -3.67 -2.54 8.25
C ASN A 36 -4.86 -1.59 8.09
N GLU A 37 -4.90 -0.87 6.98
CA GLU A 37 -5.92 0.13 6.72
C GLU A 37 -6.58 -0.13 5.38
N GLU A 38 -7.79 0.40 5.24
CA GLU A 38 -8.53 0.35 3.99
C GLU A 38 -8.60 1.76 3.43
N VAL A 39 -8.10 1.95 2.22
CA VAL A 39 -8.03 3.27 1.62
C VAL A 39 -8.65 3.23 0.23
N CYS A 40 -9.14 4.37 -0.23
CA CYS A 40 -9.69 4.45 -1.56
C CYS A 40 -8.58 4.47 -2.60
N ARG A 41 -8.97 4.23 -3.84
CA ARG A 41 -7.98 4.15 -4.91
C ARG A 41 -7.16 5.43 -5.02
N HIS A 42 -7.82 6.56 -4.82
CA HIS A 42 -7.13 7.84 -4.92
C HIS A 42 -6.01 7.94 -3.90
N CYS A 43 -6.32 7.62 -2.65
CA CYS A 43 -5.31 7.65 -1.60
C CYS A 43 -4.24 6.60 -1.85
N LEU A 44 -4.66 5.45 -2.35
CA LEU A 44 -3.72 4.37 -2.61
C LEU A 44 -2.66 4.81 -3.62
N GLU A 45 -3.06 5.55 -4.64
CA GLU A 45 -2.13 6.01 -5.65
C GLU A 45 -1.33 7.22 -5.21
N GLU A 46 -1.92 8.04 -4.35
CA GLU A 46 -1.26 9.27 -3.92
C GLU A 46 -0.35 9.07 -2.73
N GLU A 47 -0.79 8.27 -1.78
CA GLU A 47 -0.07 8.11 -0.51
C GLU A 47 0.73 6.83 -0.44
N TYR A 48 0.47 5.88 -1.31
CA TYR A 48 1.11 4.57 -1.25
C TYR A 48 1.82 4.24 -2.54
N THR A 49 2.77 3.33 -2.44
CA THR A 49 3.51 2.86 -3.60
C THR A 49 3.49 1.34 -3.60
N TYR A 50 3.22 0.77 -4.75
CA TYR A 50 3.20 -0.69 -4.90
C TYR A 50 4.62 -1.22 -5.01
N ILE A 51 4.94 -2.20 -4.19
CA ILE A 51 6.26 -2.83 -4.20
C ILE A 51 6.11 -4.25 -4.71
N GLU A 52 6.66 -4.51 -5.88
CA GLU A 52 6.54 -5.83 -6.49
C GLU A 52 7.22 -6.90 -5.67
N SER A 53 8.38 -6.58 -5.11
CA SER A 53 9.12 -7.56 -4.34
C SER A 53 8.38 -7.95 -3.07
N GLU A 54 7.58 -7.04 -2.54
CA GLU A 54 6.79 -7.31 -1.33
C GLU A 54 5.36 -7.71 -1.68
N ASN A 55 4.99 -7.52 -2.93
CA ASN A 55 3.66 -7.88 -3.41
C ASN A 55 2.57 -7.14 -2.65
N GLY A 56 2.78 -5.84 -2.39
CA GLY A 56 1.81 -5.06 -1.65
C GLY A 56 2.11 -3.58 -1.71
N TYR A 57 1.26 -2.81 -1.06
CA TYR A 57 1.38 -1.36 -1.03
C TYR A 57 2.00 -0.90 0.29
N PHE A 58 2.80 0.15 0.21
CA PHE A 58 3.44 0.72 1.39
C PHE A 58 3.38 2.23 1.30
N LEU A 59 3.39 2.89 2.46
CA LEU A 59 3.36 4.34 2.49
C LEU A 59 4.58 4.92 1.76
N ASN A 60 4.36 6.04 1.07
CA ASN A 60 5.44 6.67 0.32
C ASN A 60 6.63 6.98 1.21
N GLU A 61 6.36 7.29 2.47
CA GLU A 61 7.46 7.61 3.39
C GLU A 61 8.21 6.37 3.82
N GLN A 62 7.64 5.20 3.58
CA GLN A 62 8.29 3.94 3.94
C GLN A 62 9.06 3.32 2.79
N VAL A 63 9.01 3.95 1.62
CA VAL A 63 9.66 3.39 0.45
C VAL A 63 10.63 4.41 -0.14
N ARG A 64 11.55 3.89 -0.93
CA ARG A 64 12.56 4.72 -1.56
C ARG A 64 12.87 4.16 -2.93
N GLU A 65 13.26 5.03 -3.84
CA GLU A 65 13.65 4.60 -5.16
C GLU A 65 15.11 4.16 -5.15
N CYS A 66 15.36 2.97 -5.69
CA CYS A 66 16.72 2.44 -5.75
C CYS A 66 17.57 3.34 -6.63
N ALA A 67 18.74 3.72 -6.12
CA ALA A 67 19.63 4.60 -6.88
C ALA A 67 20.29 3.85 -8.04
N HIS A 68 20.21 2.53 -8.04
CA HIS A 68 20.87 1.73 -9.06
C HIS A 68 19.91 1.33 -10.18
N CYS A 69 18.80 0.71 -9.82
CA CYS A 69 17.87 0.20 -10.83
C CYS A 69 16.61 1.05 -10.96
N GLY A 70 16.36 1.95 -10.03
CA GLY A 70 15.22 2.82 -10.10
C GLY A 70 13.92 2.21 -9.62
N LYS A 71 13.96 1.05 -9.02
CA LYS A 71 12.77 0.41 -8.49
C LYS A 71 12.53 0.86 -7.06
N TYR A 72 11.27 0.90 -6.70
CA TYR A 72 10.90 1.26 -5.33
C TYR A 72 11.03 0.07 -4.41
N TYR A 73 11.46 0.31 -3.21
CA TYR A 73 11.61 -0.75 -2.21
C TYR A 73 11.32 -0.18 -0.83
N VAL A 74 11.04 -1.07 0.11
CA VAL A 74 10.73 -0.66 1.48
C VAL A 74 12.02 -0.36 2.22
N ILE A 75 12.07 0.81 2.84
CA ILE A 75 13.24 1.23 3.60
C ILE A 75 13.35 0.36 4.84
N GLU A 76 14.53 -0.18 5.05
CA GLU A 76 14.79 -1.03 6.19
C GLU A 76 15.98 -0.51 6.99
N GLU A 77 16.15 -1.12 8.14
CA GLU A 77 17.27 -0.78 8.98
C GLU A 77 18.56 -1.08 8.23
N GLY A 78 19.46 -0.11 8.19
CA GLY A 78 20.68 -0.28 7.44
C GLY A 78 20.55 -0.02 5.95
N ASP A 79 19.50 0.70 5.58
CA ASP A 79 19.24 1.03 4.18
C ASP A 79 20.42 1.78 3.58
N LYS A 80 20.83 1.36 2.39
CA LYS A 80 21.95 1.99 1.70
C LYS A 80 21.53 2.75 0.46
N GLY A 81 20.23 2.93 0.27
CA GLY A 81 19.74 3.58 -0.92
C GLY A 81 19.59 2.64 -2.10
N LEU A 82 19.68 1.35 -1.86
CA LEU A 82 19.56 0.32 -2.89
C LEU A 82 18.49 -0.67 -2.49
N CYS A 83 17.80 -1.20 -3.49
CA CYS A 83 16.82 -2.25 -3.23
C CYS A 83 17.56 -3.52 -2.77
N PRO A 84 16.83 -4.45 -2.15
CA PRO A 84 17.48 -5.67 -1.66
C PRO A 84 18.25 -6.42 -2.73
N ASP A 85 17.74 -6.42 -3.94
CA ASP A 85 18.42 -7.12 -5.04
C ASP A 85 19.76 -6.46 -5.36
N CYS A 86 19.75 -5.13 -5.52
CA CYS A 86 20.98 -4.43 -5.84
C CYS A 86 21.95 -4.44 -4.67
N ALA A 87 21.42 -4.31 -3.47
CA ALA A 87 22.27 -4.34 -2.28
C ALA A 87 22.93 -5.69 -2.14
N GLU A 88 22.21 -6.75 -2.48
CA GLU A 88 22.75 -8.09 -2.41
C GLU A 88 23.86 -8.29 -3.43
N GLU A 89 23.67 -7.75 -4.61
CA GLU A 89 24.69 -7.86 -5.64
C GLU A 89 25.96 -7.17 -5.23
N GLU A 90 25.85 -6.00 -4.64
CA GLU A 90 27.04 -5.30 -4.18
C GLU A 90 27.74 -6.06 -3.06
N ALA A 91 26.95 -6.59 -2.14
CA ALA A 91 27.51 -7.33 -1.03
C ALA A 91 28.13 -8.64 -1.47
N GLY A 92 27.63 -9.19 -2.57
CA GLY A 92 28.11 -10.46 -3.06
C GLY A 92 29.39 -10.37 -3.83
N ASP A 93 29.90 -9.19 -4.02
CA ASP A 93 31.11 -8.97 -4.78
C ASP A 93 32.36 -9.48 -4.08
N GLU A 94 32.19 -9.94 -2.93
CA GLU A 94 33.31 -10.46 -2.17
C GLU A 94 33.95 -11.70 -2.80
#